data_c3b2135e148223b2ce7b42a44b47a156
#
_entry.id   c3b2135e148223b2ce7b42a44b47a156
#
_cell.length_a   1.000
_cell.length_b   1.000
_cell.length_c   1.000
_cell.angle_alpha   90.00
_cell.angle_beta   90.00
_cell.angle_gamma   90.00
#
_symmetry.space_group_name_H-M   'P 1'
#
loop_
_entity.id
_entity.type
_entity.pdbx_description
1 polymer ?
#
loop_
_entity_poly.entity_id
_entity_poly.type
_entity_poly.pdbx_seq_one_letter_code
_entity_poly.pdbx_strand_id
1 'polypeptide(L)'
;MFRVLIALILTSLPLSAQDVSDMAERPGWEVHVTDYDFDTLVTRTNDAVSANGMAVVTRAGPTGAAASRGIEIPNNMVIGVFNNAFAVRILRLSTAAMIHAPIRLYVTENADGSATLSYIRPSELYSGYVSEADLDLFDAAFELDTIFAAIAQDAITR
;
A
#
# COMPACT_ATOMS: atom_id res chain seq x y z
N MET A 1 -28.84 2.48 -63.77
CA MET A 1 -28.89 2.95 -62.37
C MET A 1 -27.99 2.04 -61.51
N PHE A 2 -26.74 2.44 -61.26
CA PHE A 2 -25.80 1.71 -60.42
C PHE A 2 -25.94 2.22 -58.98
N ARG A 3 -26.32 1.34 -58.07
CA ARG A 3 -26.35 1.62 -56.62
C ARG A 3 -24.98 1.25 -56.04
N VAL A 4 -24.20 2.25 -55.68
CA VAL A 4 -22.96 2.06 -54.90
C VAL A 4 -23.31 1.85 -53.44
N LEU A 5 -23.04 0.66 -52.92
CA LEU A 5 -23.15 0.32 -51.51
C LEU A 5 -21.85 0.76 -50.81
N ILE A 6 -21.88 1.81 -50.02
CA ILE A 6 -20.75 2.22 -49.18
C ILE A 6 -20.83 1.37 -47.89
N ALA A 7 -19.90 0.41 -47.77
CA ALA A 7 -19.72 -0.34 -46.54
C ALA A 7 -18.95 0.53 -45.54
N LEU A 8 -19.63 0.93 -44.44
CA LEU A 8 -19.00 1.64 -43.32
C LEU A 8 -18.22 0.62 -42.48
N ILE A 9 -16.89 0.62 -42.59
CA ILE A 9 -16.02 -0.18 -41.76
C ILE A 9 -15.86 0.54 -40.41
N LEU A 10 -16.58 0.09 -39.40
CA LEU A 10 -16.30 0.50 -37.99
C LEU A 10 -14.98 -0.15 -37.56
N THR A 11 -13.92 0.59 -37.56
CA THR A 11 -12.68 0.20 -36.91
C THR A 11 -12.87 0.40 -35.39
N SER A 12 -13.10 -0.68 -34.66
CA SER A 12 -12.99 -0.68 -33.19
C SER A 12 -11.53 -0.46 -32.83
N LEU A 13 -11.20 0.74 -32.37
CA LEU A 13 -9.93 1.00 -31.70
C LEU A 13 -9.90 0.16 -30.42
N PRO A 14 -8.83 -0.61 -30.16
CA PRO A 14 -8.67 -1.25 -28.86
C PRO A 14 -8.66 -0.15 -27.80
N LEU A 15 -9.56 -0.26 -26.83
CA LEU A 15 -9.52 0.54 -25.62
C LEU A 15 -8.22 0.13 -24.91
N SER A 16 -7.19 0.97 -25.00
CA SER A 16 -5.94 0.74 -24.26
C SER A 16 -6.34 0.64 -22.78
N ALA A 17 -6.13 -0.54 -22.18
CA ALA A 17 -6.13 -0.65 -20.73
C ALA A 17 -5.15 0.41 -20.23
N GLN A 18 -5.57 1.27 -19.30
CA GLN A 18 -4.63 2.19 -18.66
C GLN A 18 -3.60 1.32 -17.94
N ASP A 19 -2.36 1.36 -18.42
CA ASP A 19 -1.27 0.64 -17.77
C ASP A 19 -1.15 1.16 -16.34
N VAL A 20 -1.25 0.26 -15.36
CA VAL A 20 -1.01 0.58 -13.96
C VAL A 20 0.50 0.81 -13.84
N SER A 21 0.88 2.01 -13.42
CA SER A 21 2.29 2.36 -13.25
C SER A 21 2.86 1.76 -11.97
N ASP A 22 4.16 1.45 -12.00
CA ASP A 22 4.92 1.05 -10.82
C ASP A 22 4.90 2.16 -9.74
N MET A 23 5.06 1.75 -8.49
CA MET A 23 5.08 2.68 -7.37
C MET A 23 6.35 3.53 -7.40
N ALA A 24 6.19 4.85 -7.52
CA ALA A 24 7.28 5.81 -7.54
C ALA A 24 7.50 6.45 -6.16
N GLU A 25 8.73 6.89 -5.91
CA GLU A 25 9.07 7.70 -4.73
C GLU A 25 8.21 8.97 -4.68
N ARG A 26 7.82 9.36 -3.45
CA ARG A 26 7.05 10.58 -3.18
C ARG A 26 7.29 11.10 -1.76
N PRO A 27 7.11 12.41 -1.51
CA PRO A 27 7.28 12.98 -0.17
C PRO A 27 6.40 12.28 0.87
N GLY A 28 6.96 12.01 2.05
CA GLY A 28 6.25 11.39 3.17
C GLY A 28 6.07 9.87 3.08
N TRP A 29 6.52 9.24 1.98
CA TRP A 29 6.47 7.79 1.79
C TRP A 29 7.86 7.16 1.88
N GLU A 30 7.86 5.89 2.28
CA GLU A 30 8.97 4.97 2.06
C GLU A 30 8.59 4.02 0.93
N VAL A 31 9.50 3.85 -0.05
CA VAL A 31 9.27 3.03 -1.25
C VAL A 31 10.49 2.14 -1.45
N HIS A 32 10.32 0.84 -1.37
CA HIS A 32 11.38 -0.16 -1.43
C HIS A 32 11.12 -1.12 -2.58
N VAL A 33 11.79 -0.90 -3.72
CA VAL A 33 11.78 -1.84 -4.85
C VAL A 33 12.63 -3.05 -4.49
N THR A 34 12.15 -4.26 -4.81
CA THR A 34 12.83 -5.51 -4.49
C THR A 34 12.97 -6.40 -5.73
N ASP A 35 13.80 -7.44 -5.64
CA ASP A 35 13.88 -8.51 -6.65
C ASP A 35 12.88 -9.67 -6.37
N TYR A 36 12.08 -9.57 -5.31
CA TYR A 36 11.08 -10.59 -4.97
C TYR A 36 9.85 -10.49 -5.85
N ASP A 37 9.20 -11.62 -6.14
CA ASP A 37 7.84 -11.62 -6.66
C ASP A 37 6.83 -11.15 -5.59
N PHE A 38 5.62 -10.87 -6.05
CA PHE A 38 4.56 -10.33 -5.20
C PHE A 38 4.22 -11.23 -4.00
N ASP A 39 4.03 -12.53 -4.21
CA ASP A 39 3.61 -13.47 -3.15
C ASP A 39 4.71 -13.66 -2.11
N THR A 40 5.95 -13.73 -2.56
CA THR A 40 7.13 -13.78 -1.69
C THR A 40 7.22 -12.53 -0.83
N LEU A 41 7.09 -11.34 -1.43
CA LEU A 41 7.18 -10.08 -0.68
C LEU A 41 6.02 -9.92 0.31
N VAL A 42 4.80 -10.32 -0.05
CA VAL A 42 3.65 -10.34 0.88
C VAL A 42 3.92 -11.25 2.07
N THR A 43 4.44 -12.46 1.84
CA THR A 43 4.75 -13.41 2.90
C THR A 43 5.81 -12.85 3.84
N ARG A 44 6.93 -12.36 3.31
CA ARG A 44 8.01 -11.74 4.06
C ARG A 44 7.55 -10.53 4.87
N THR A 45 6.70 -9.69 4.29
CA THR A 45 6.12 -8.54 4.98
C THR A 45 5.28 -8.97 6.18
N ASN A 46 4.44 -10.00 6.06
CA ASN A 46 3.66 -10.51 7.17
C ASN A 46 4.54 -11.08 8.31
N ASP A 47 5.59 -11.80 7.96
CA ASP A 47 6.53 -12.36 8.92
C ASP A 47 7.30 -11.24 9.65
N ALA A 48 7.77 -10.24 8.91
CA ALA A 48 8.44 -9.06 9.46
C ALA A 48 7.53 -8.26 10.42
N VAL A 49 6.25 -8.07 10.07
CA VAL A 49 5.27 -7.43 10.96
C VAL A 49 5.20 -8.16 12.28
N SER A 50 5.09 -9.48 12.25
CA SER A 50 5.00 -10.32 13.46
C SER A 50 6.28 -10.29 14.27
N ALA A 51 7.45 -10.36 13.62
CA ALA A 51 8.77 -10.32 14.25
C ALA A 51 9.02 -8.99 15.00
N ASN A 52 8.44 -7.89 14.51
CA ASN A 52 8.54 -6.56 15.11
C ASN A 52 7.40 -6.22 16.10
N GLY A 53 6.72 -7.24 16.65
CA GLY A 53 5.72 -7.06 17.70
C GLY A 53 4.42 -6.38 17.26
N MET A 54 4.15 -6.37 15.96
CA MET A 54 2.92 -5.86 15.38
C MET A 54 2.04 -7.01 14.88
N ALA A 55 0.77 -6.73 14.59
CA ALA A 55 -0.18 -7.71 14.07
C ALA A 55 -0.74 -7.26 12.72
N VAL A 56 -0.85 -8.19 11.77
CA VAL A 56 -1.63 -7.97 10.55
C VAL A 56 -3.10 -8.22 10.87
N VAL A 57 -3.93 -7.18 10.76
CA VAL A 57 -5.36 -7.24 11.12
C VAL A 57 -6.28 -7.14 9.90
N THR A 58 -5.80 -6.59 8.78
CA THR A 58 -6.56 -6.52 7.53
C THR A 58 -5.68 -6.77 6.32
N ARG A 59 -6.27 -7.32 5.27
CA ARG A 59 -5.69 -7.41 3.93
C ARG A 59 -6.77 -7.08 2.91
N ALA A 60 -6.46 -6.23 1.95
CA ALA A 60 -7.37 -5.85 0.89
C ALA A 60 -6.61 -5.57 -0.42
N GLY A 61 -7.18 -6.03 -1.53
CA GLY A 61 -6.68 -5.74 -2.87
C GLY A 61 -7.75 -6.03 -3.91
N PRO A 62 -7.79 -5.31 -5.04
CA PRO A 62 -8.81 -5.45 -6.06
C PRO A 62 -8.56 -6.62 -7.03
N THR A 63 -7.35 -7.21 -7.07
CA THR A 63 -6.91 -8.13 -8.13
C THR A 63 -7.84 -9.32 -8.33
N GLY A 64 -8.22 -10.02 -7.24
CA GLY A 64 -9.13 -11.17 -7.34
C GLY A 64 -10.53 -10.79 -7.82
N ALA A 65 -11.07 -9.66 -7.36
CA ALA A 65 -12.37 -9.17 -7.79
C ALA A 65 -12.35 -8.65 -9.24
N ALA A 66 -11.24 -8.08 -9.70
CA ALA A 66 -11.03 -7.67 -11.09
C ALA A 66 -10.98 -8.91 -12.00
N ALA A 67 -10.17 -9.91 -11.64
CA ALA A 67 -10.04 -11.16 -12.41
C ALA A 67 -11.39 -11.88 -12.59
N SER A 68 -12.24 -11.92 -11.56
CA SER A 68 -13.59 -12.50 -11.66
C SER A 68 -14.51 -11.80 -12.66
N ARG A 69 -14.14 -10.61 -13.11
CA ARG A 69 -14.85 -9.80 -14.13
C ARG A 69 -14.12 -9.79 -15.48
N GLY A 70 -13.05 -10.60 -15.63
CA GLY A 70 -12.21 -10.60 -16.82
C GLY A 70 -11.31 -9.37 -16.98
N ILE A 71 -11.03 -8.65 -15.88
CA ILE A 71 -10.15 -7.48 -15.87
C ILE A 71 -8.80 -7.92 -15.30
N GLU A 72 -7.75 -7.79 -16.09
CA GLU A 72 -6.37 -8.08 -15.67
C GLU A 72 -5.70 -6.79 -15.17
N ILE A 73 -5.19 -6.83 -13.95
CA ILE A 73 -4.40 -5.78 -13.32
C ILE A 73 -3.24 -6.41 -12.57
N PRO A 74 -2.10 -5.70 -12.39
CA PRO A 74 -1.00 -6.17 -11.56
C PRO A 74 -1.48 -6.50 -10.14
N ASN A 75 -0.81 -7.47 -9.51
CA ASN A 75 -1.10 -7.82 -8.13
C ASN A 75 -0.82 -6.64 -7.20
N ASN A 76 -1.70 -6.43 -6.23
CA ASN A 76 -1.50 -5.42 -5.22
C ASN A 76 -2.28 -5.75 -3.94
N MET A 77 -1.72 -5.37 -2.78
CA MET A 77 -2.32 -5.65 -1.49
C MET A 77 -2.00 -4.55 -0.48
N VAL A 78 -3.04 -4.01 0.12
CA VAL A 78 -2.94 -3.17 1.31
C VAL A 78 -3.01 -4.06 2.54
N ILE A 79 -1.99 -3.99 3.40
CA ILE A 79 -1.85 -4.77 4.63
C ILE A 79 -2.00 -3.81 5.81
N GLY A 80 -3.04 -3.99 6.63
CA GLY A 80 -3.26 -3.19 7.82
C GLY A 80 -2.52 -3.76 9.03
N VAL A 81 -1.64 -2.93 9.59
CA VAL A 81 -0.74 -3.27 10.71
C VAL A 81 -1.22 -2.58 11.98
N PHE A 82 -1.31 -3.32 13.06
CA PHE A 82 -1.91 -2.85 14.31
C PHE A 82 -1.13 -3.32 15.53
N ASN A 83 -1.09 -2.46 16.55
CA ASN A 83 -0.66 -2.82 17.90
C ASN A 83 -1.54 -2.09 18.90
N ASN A 84 -2.16 -2.85 19.83
CA ASN A 84 -3.14 -2.30 20.78
C ASN A 84 -2.55 -1.26 21.73
N ALA A 85 -1.28 -1.40 22.15
CA ALA A 85 -0.65 -0.44 23.05
C ALA A 85 -0.48 0.93 22.37
N PHE A 86 0.00 0.94 21.12
CA PHE A 86 0.06 2.17 20.32
C PHE A 86 -1.34 2.74 20.05
N ALA A 87 -2.31 1.91 19.69
CA ALA A 87 -3.68 2.35 19.43
C ALA A 87 -4.30 3.08 20.64
N VAL A 88 -4.15 2.51 21.84
CA VAL A 88 -4.62 3.15 23.08
C VAL A 88 -3.87 4.45 23.36
N ARG A 89 -2.55 4.50 23.15
CA ARG A 89 -1.75 5.71 23.32
C ARG A 89 -2.20 6.81 22.37
N ILE A 90 -2.33 6.52 21.07
CA ILE A 90 -2.80 7.48 20.06
C ILE A 90 -4.20 7.99 20.38
N LEU A 91 -5.14 7.07 20.69
CA LEU A 91 -6.53 7.43 21.02
C LEU A 91 -6.63 8.40 22.22
N ARG A 92 -5.75 8.24 23.21
CA ARG A 92 -5.70 9.14 24.39
C ARG A 92 -5.13 10.51 24.06
N LEU A 93 -4.25 10.59 23.06
CA LEU A 93 -3.62 11.84 22.62
C LEU A 93 -4.51 12.59 21.64
N SER A 94 -5.12 11.89 20.69
CA SER A 94 -6.07 12.45 19.74
C SER A 94 -7.07 11.39 19.28
N THR A 95 -8.34 11.59 19.57
CA THR A 95 -9.42 10.71 19.06
C THR A 95 -9.47 10.75 17.54
N ALA A 96 -9.21 11.89 16.92
CA ALA A 96 -9.25 12.05 15.47
C ALA A 96 -8.08 11.33 14.78
N ALA A 97 -6.87 11.38 15.36
CA ALA A 97 -5.70 10.70 14.83
C ALA A 97 -5.87 9.18 14.75
N MET A 98 -6.70 8.59 15.61
CA MET A 98 -6.98 7.16 15.63
C MET A 98 -7.61 6.64 14.34
N ILE A 99 -8.15 7.50 13.46
CA ILE A 99 -8.67 7.12 12.13
C ILE A 99 -7.61 6.45 11.25
N HIS A 100 -6.33 6.71 11.49
CA HIS A 100 -5.23 6.13 10.73
C HIS A 100 -4.88 4.69 11.14
N ALA A 101 -5.46 4.17 12.24
CA ALA A 101 -5.27 2.78 12.62
C ALA A 101 -6.32 1.86 11.96
N PRO A 102 -5.91 0.71 11.39
CA PRO A 102 -4.55 0.21 11.27
C PRO A 102 -3.71 1.01 10.26
N ILE A 103 -2.43 1.23 10.56
CA ILE A 103 -1.49 1.83 9.62
C ILE A 103 -1.22 0.83 8.50
N ARG A 104 -1.00 1.30 7.28
CA ARG A 104 -0.99 0.45 6.08
C ARG A 104 0.41 0.31 5.49
N LEU A 105 0.79 -0.94 5.21
CA LEU A 105 1.82 -1.30 4.26
C LEU A 105 1.14 -1.62 2.91
N TYR A 106 1.81 -1.34 1.80
CA TYR A 106 1.28 -1.58 0.47
C TYR A 106 2.31 -2.33 -0.36
N VAL A 107 1.93 -3.51 -0.86
CA VAL A 107 2.74 -4.33 -1.76
C VAL A 107 2.14 -4.26 -3.15
N THR A 108 2.95 -3.93 -4.15
CA THR A 108 2.55 -3.84 -5.56
C THR A 108 3.48 -4.66 -6.44
N GLU A 109 2.92 -5.35 -7.43
CA GLU A 109 3.67 -5.98 -8.50
C GLU A 109 4.10 -4.92 -9.53
N ASN A 110 5.36 -4.95 -9.94
CA ASN A 110 5.96 -4.08 -10.93
C ASN A 110 5.82 -4.67 -12.33
N ALA A 111 6.00 -3.85 -13.37
CA ALA A 111 5.88 -4.25 -14.77
C ALA A 111 6.86 -5.38 -15.17
N ASP A 112 7.98 -5.54 -14.48
CA ASP A 112 8.98 -6.60 -14.70
C ASP A 112 8.71 -7.90 -13.92
N GLY A 113 7.61 -7.96 -13.16
CA GLY A 113 7.23 -9.10 -12.31
C GLY A 113 7.87 -9.10 -10.92
N SER A 114 8.75 -8.16 -10.63
CA SER A 114 9.23 -7.91 -9.26
C SER A 114 8.15 -7.21 -8.43
N ALA A 115 8.39 -6.96 -7.14
CA ALA A 115 7.43 -6.27 -6.29
C ALA A 115 8.07 -5.15 -5.46
N THR A 116 7.24 -4.16 -5.12
CA THR A 116 7.60 -3.00 -4.30
C THR A 116 6.81 -3.00 -3.00
N LEU A 117 7.49 -2.81 -1.87
CA LEU A 117 6.89 -2.51 -0.57
C LEU A 117 6.91 -1.01 -0.36
N SER A 118 5.77 -0.42 0.00
CA SER A 118 5.69 1.00 0.29
C SER A 118 4.74 1.30 1.46
N TYR A 119 4.95 2.45 2.10
CA TYR A 119 4.05 2.95 3.14
C TYR A 119 4.22 4.45 3.35
N ILE A 120 3.20 5.10 3.91
CA ILE A 120 3.30 6.47 4.40
C ILE A 120 3.92 6.41 5.80
N ARG A 121 4.96 7.19 6.05
CA ARG A 121 5.56 7.24 7.38
C ARG A 121 4.52 7.60 8.44
N PRO A 122 4.47 6.89 9.57
CA PRO A 122 3.60 7.24 10.69
C PRO A 122 3.69 8.72 11.10
N SER A 123 4.89 9.29 11.17
CA SER A 123 5.08 10.72 11.47
C SER A 123 4.38 11.64 10.48
N GLU A 124 4.33 11.28 9.21
CA GLU A 124 3.59 12.02 8.19
C GLU A 124 2.08 11.89 8.37
N LEU A 125 1.58 10.67 8.66
CA LEU A 125 0.15 10.43 8.91
C LEU A 125 -0.39 11.25 10.08
N TYR A 126 0.41 11.40 11.15
CA TYR A 126 0.01 12.10 12.36
C TYR A 126 0.36 13.60 12.36
N SER A 127 1.07 14.10 11.36
CA SER A 127 1.52 15.50 11.29
C SER A 127 0.38 16.53 11.41
N GLY A 128 -0.79 16.21 10.86
CA GLY A 128 -1.97 17.08 10.91
C GLY A 128 -2.65 17.21 12.29
N TYR A 129 -2.27 16.37 13.27
CA TYR A 129 -2.92 16.29 14.59
C TYR A 129 -2.05 16.81 15.74
N VAL A 130 -0.91 17.39 15.44
CA VAL A 130 0.08 17.88 16.42
C VAL A 130 -0.50 18.90 17.38
N SER A 131 -1.39 19.78 16.89
CA SER A 131 -2.04 20.80 17.70
C SER A 131 -3.00 20.23 18.76
N GLU A 132 -3.34 18.94 18.70
CA GLU A 132 -4.25 18.28 19.65
C GLU A 132 -3.53 17.66 20.84
N ALA A 133 -2.26 17.27 20.69
CA ALA A 133 -1.55 16.46 21.68
C ALA A 133 -0.07 16.82 21.85
N ASP A 134 0.36 17.98 21.40
CA ASP A 134 1.73 18.46 21.50
C ASP A 134 2.80 17.43 21.04
N LEU A 135 3.94 17.39 21.71
CA LEU A 135 5.08 16.54 21.36
C LEU A 135 4.82 15.06 21.59
N ASP A 136 3.91 14.67 22.50
CA ASP A 136 3.66 13.26 22.85
C ASP A 136 3.12 12.44 21.67
N LEU A 137 2.35 13.05 20.77
CA LEU A 137 1.88 12.41 19.55
C LEU A 137 3.01 12.21 18.54
N PHE A 138 3.92 13.19 18.46
CA PHE A 138 5.11 13.04 17.63
C PHE A 138 6.02 11.94 18.12
N ASP A 139 6.26 11.85 19.42
CA ASP A 139 7.10 10.80 19.99
C ASP A 139 6.54 9.41 19.68
N ALA A 140 5.22 9.24 19.82
CA ALA A 140 4.55 7.99 19.41
C ALA A 140 4.69 7.71 17.91
N ALA A 141 4.59 8.75 17.08
CA ALA A 141 4.71 8.62 15.62
C ALA A 141 6.14 8.25 15.19
N PHE A 142 7.18 8.83 15.80
CA PHE A 142 8.57 8.49 15.52
C PHE A 142 8.98 7.10 16.02
N GLU A 143 8.42 6.66 17.16
CA GLU A 143 8.57 5.26 17.58
C GLU A 143 7.98 4.30 16.53
N LEU A 144 6.81 4.62 15.99
CA LEU A 144 6.18 3.87 14.90
C LEU A 144 7.00 3.94 13.60
N ASP A 145 7.58 5.09 13.24
CA ASP A 145 8.51 5.21 12.10
C ASP A 145 9.66 4.20 12.23
N THR A 146 10.24 4.11 13.43
CA THR A 146 11.34 3.18 13.69
C THR A 146 10.91 1.71 13.52
N ILE A 147 9.72 1.35 14.02
CA ILE A 147 9.17 0.00 13.90
C ILE A 147 8.86 -0.31 12.43
N PHE A 148 8.24 0.62 11.69
CA PHE A 148 7.91 0.41 10.28
C PHE A 148 9.16 0.31 9.41
N ALA A 149 10.20 1.09 9.71
CA ALA A 149 11.49 0.97 9.04
C ALA A 149 12.14 -0.41 9.29
N ALA A 150 12.07 -0.93 10.53
CA ALA A 150 12.54 -2.27 10.86
C ALA A 150 11.74 -3.35 10.12
N ILE A 151 10.41 -3.25 10.08
CA ILE A 151 9.54 -4.16 9.31
C ILE A 151 9.94 -4.15 7.83
N ALA A 152 10.11 -2.97 7.23
CA ALA A 152 10.50 -2.86 5.84
C ALA A 152 11.88 -3.50 5.60
N GLN A 153 12.87 -3.20 6.45
CA GLN A 153 14.21 -3.76 6.35
C GLN A 153 14.21 -5.29 6.44
N ASP A 154 13.48 -5.87 7.39
CA ASP A 154 13.36 -7.33 7.55
C ASP A 154 12.65 -7.98 6.35
N ALA A 155 11.64 -7.32 5.80
CA ALA A 155 10.90 -7.81 4.65
C ALA A 155 11.76 -7.84 3.37
N ILE A 156 12.62 -6.84 3.15
CA ILE A 156 13.39 -6.67 1.91
C ILE A 156 14.80 -7.26 1.95
N THR A 157 15.37 -7.55 3.15
CA THR A 157 16.72 -8.11 3.28
C THR A 157 16.70 -9.62 3.06
N ARG A 158 17.70 -10.15 2.36
CA ARG A 158 17.88 -11.59 2.09
C ARG A 158 18.40 -12.33 3.32
#